data_02fb36670e5540de5bdc303606793767
#
_entry.id   02fb36670e5540de5bdc303606793767
#
_cell.length_a   1.000
_cell.length_b   1.000
_cell.length_c   1.000
_cell.angle_alpha   90.00
_cell.angle_beta   90.00
_cell.angle_gamma   90.00
#
_symmetry.space_group_name_H-M   'P 1'
#
loop_
_entity.id
_entity.type
_entity.pdbx_description
1 polymer ?
#
loop_
_entity_poly.entity_id
_entity_poly.type
_entity_poly.pdbx_seq_one_letter_code
_entity_poly.pdbx_strand_id
1 'polypeptide(L)'
;KENFVVKIQSGVLLNDLAQDAEKQGLLYPPDPGEKFATVGGNVATNAGGMRAVKYGCTRDYVRAMTVVLPTGEIVKLGATVSKTSSGYSLLNLMIGSEGTLGIITELTLKVIPAPKSVISLIIPYENLEDCIATVPKFFMNHLAPQALEFMEKEVVMDTEKFLGKQVYPKEMEGTEVGAYLLATFDGNSEEQLEDIVEQAAEVVVEAGAIDVLVADTPALKKDAWAVRGALLEAIEADTVLLDECDVVVPTNKIAEFLTYTKSLEAEADFRVKSFGHAGDGNLHIYACSNDMEEAEFKKQVAVFMDKVYAKATEFGGMISGEHGIGHGKMDYLAESLGPVQMRIMEGVKEVFDPNMILNPGKICYKL
;
A
#
# COMPACT_ATOMS: atom_id res chain seq x y z
N LYS A 1 -1.08 -22.74 16.92
CA LYS A 1 0.38 -22.54 16.83
C LYS A 1 1.07 -23.57 15.94
N GLU A 2 0.75 -24.87 16.08
CA GLU A 2 1.45 -25.97 15.38
C GLU A 2 1.48 -25.81 13.85
N ASN A 3 0.43 -25.25 13.24
CA ASN A 3 0.34 -25.04 11.80
C ASN A 3 0.61 -23.57 11.38
N PHE A 4 1.01 -22.71 12.29
CA PHE A 4 1.21 -21.28 12.04
C PHE A 4 0.00 -20.63 11.35
N VAL A 5 -1.19 -20.90 11.86
CA VAL A 5 -2.44 -20.29 11.40
C VAL A 5 -3.28 -19.80 12.57
N VAL A 6 -4.07 -18.78 12.29
CA VAL A 6 -5.13 -18.28 13.16
C VAL A 6 -6.47 -18.39 12.44
N LYS A 7 -7.52 -18.77 13.19
CA LYS A 7 -8.90 -18.75 12.71
C LYS A 7 -9.64 -17.63 13.39
N ILE A 8 -10.30 -16.80 12.60
CA ILE A 8 -11.02 -15.62 13.06
C ILE A 8 -12.34 -15.45 12.32
N GLN A 9 -13.24 -14.66 12.89
CA GLN A 9 -14.38 -14.10 12.16
C GLN A 9 -13.95 -12.89 11.34
N SER A 10 -14.64 -12.61 10.24
CA SER A 10 -14.31 -11.51 9.32
C SER A 10 -14.36 -10.12 9.97
N GLY A 11 -15.15 -9.93 11.02
CA GLY A 11 -15.28 -8.67 11.75
C GLY A 11 -14.17 -8.37 12.77
N VAL A 12 -13.18 -9.25 12.94
CA VAL A 12 -12.02 -8.98 13.82
C VAL A 12 -11.22 -7.82 13.23
N LEU A 13 -10.81 -6.86 14.09
CA LEU A 13 -10.00 -5.73 13.66
C LEU A 13 -8.55 -6.14 13.43
N LEU A 14 -7.91 -5.52 12.46
CA LEU A 14 -6.50 -5.78 12.13
C LEU A 14 -5.59 -5.60 13.36
N ASN A 15 -5.80 -4.52 14.11
CA ASN A 15 -5.02 -4.23 15.31
C ASN A 15 -5.17 -5.31 16.39
N ASP A 16 -6.38 -5.84 16.60
CA ASP A 16 -6.63 -6.89 17.58
C ASP A 16 -5.93 -8.20 17.17
N LEU A 17 -5.99 -8.56 15.88
CA LEU A 17 -5.28 -9.71 15.33
C LEU A 17 -3.76 -9.56 15.50
N ALA A 18 -3.21 -8.39 15.19
CA ALA A 18 -1.78 -8.10 15.29
C ALA A 18 -1.30 -8.23 16.75
N GLN A 19 -2.00 -7.61 17.68
CA GLN A 19 -1.67 -7.69 19.12
C GLN A 19 -1.77 -9.11 19.68
N ASP A 20 -2.78 -9.87 19.28
CA ASP A 20 -2.93 -11.25 19.75
C ASP A 20 -1.88 -12.20 19.16
N ALA A 21 -1.44 -11.96 17.92
CA ALA A 21 -0.31 -12.66 17.33
C ALA A 21 0.99 -12.35 18.09
N GLU A 22 1.27 -11.07 18.35
CA GLU A 22 2.46 -10.59 19.04
C GLU A 22 2.58 -11.18 20.46
N LYS A 23 1.52 -11.18 21.26
CA LYS A 23 1.46 -11.83 22.59
C LYS A 23 1.88 -13.30 22.57
N GLN A 24 1.81 -13.93 21.40
CA GLN A 24 2.17 -15.33 21.21
C GLN A 24 3.53 -15.54 20.54
N GLY A 25 4.29 -14.45 20.32
CA GLY A 25 5.57 -14.45 19.60
C GLY A 25 5.41 -14.71 18.10
N LEU A 26 4.26 -14.35 17.54
CA LEU A 26 3.92 -14.49 16.14
C LEU A 26 3.67 -13.11 15.50
N LEU A 27 3.78 -13.05 14.19
CA LEU A 27 3.48 -11.87 13.37
C LEU A 27 2.41 -12.25 12.33
N TYR A 28 1.40 -11.39 12.18
CA TYR A 28 0.58 -11.32 10.99
C TYR A 28 1.16 -10.22 10.09
N PRO A 29 1.85 -10.57 8.99
CA PRO A 29 2.66 -9.60 8.26
C PRO A 29 1.90 -8.52 7.49
N PRO A 30 0.72 -8.76 6.87
CA PRO A 30 0.00 -7.69 6.17
C PRO A 30 -0.27 -6.51 7.09
N ASP A 31 0.08 -5.30 6.64
CA ASP A 31 0.10 -4.09 7.46
C ASP A 31 -0.49 -2.87 6.74
N PRO A 32 -1.75 -2.96 6.24
CA PRO A 32 -2.40 -1.80 5.66
C PRO A 32 -2.51 -0.64 6.66
N GLY A 33 -2.59 0.60 6.13
CA GLY A 33 -2.57 1.82 6.92
C GLY A 33 -3.70 1.88 7.96
N GLU A 34 -4.93 1.51 7.59
CA GLU A 34 -6.09 1.55 8.49
C GLU A 34 -6.08 0.37 9.49
N LYS A 35 -5.66 0.67 10.71
CA LYS A 35 -5.51 -0.35 11.78
C LYS A 35 -6.84 -0.82 12.39
N PHE A 36 -7.90 -0.04 12.25
CA PHE A 36 -9.25 -0.38 12.70
C PHE A 36 -10.12 -1.01 11.61
N ALA A 37 -9.57 -1.23 10.42
CA ALA A 37 -10.22 -2.03 9.39
C ALA A 37 -10.49 -3.46 9.88
N THR A 38 -11.60 -4.04 9.43
CA THR A 38 -11.86 -5.47 9.67
C THR A 38 -10.98 -6.32 8.77
N VAL A 39 -10.51 -7.44 9.28
CA VAL A 39 -9.67 -8.36 8.48
C VAL A 39 -10.44 -8.94 7.29
N GLY A 40 -11.75 -9.13 7.42
CA GLY A 40 -12.62 -9.50 6.30
C GLY A 40 -12.66 -8.45 5.19
N GLY A 41 -12.66 -7.16 5.56
CA GLY A 41 -12.50 -6.03 4.64
C GLY A 41 -11.15 -6.07 3.92
N ASN A 42 -10.06 -6.25 4.66
CA ASN A 42 -8.72 -6.38 4.09
C ASN A 42 -8.61 -7.53 3.07
N VAL A 43 -9.29 -8.65 3.34
CA VAL A 43 -9.37 -9.77 2.38
C VAL A 43 -10.23 -9.39 1.17
N ALA A 44 -11.35 -8.72 1.37
CA ALA A 44 -12.25 -8.32 0.29
C ALA A 44 -11.61 -7.32 -0.69
N THR A 45 -10.69 -6.47 -0.22
CA THR A 45 -9.91 -5.54 -1.08
C THR A 45 -8.54 -6.07 -1.47
N ASN A 46 -8.09 -7.18 -0.90
CA ASN A 46 -6.71 -7.64 -1.00
C ASN A 46 -5.71 -6.57 -0.53
N ALA A 47 -5.97 -5.96 0.61
CA ALA A 47 -5.19 -4.83 1.11
C ALA A 47 -3.68 -5.12 1.16
N GLY A 48 -2.90 -4.14 0.71
CA GLY A 48 -1.44 -4.16 0.69
C GLY A 48 -0.84 -3.65 2.00
N GLY A 49 -0.11 -2.54 1.92
CA GLY A 49 0.49 -1.82 3.04
C GLY A 49 2.01 -1.91 3.12
N MET A 50 2.57 -1.27 4.12
CA MET A 50 3.99 -0.92 4.23
C MET A 50 4.96 -2.11 4.19
N ARG A 51 4.51 -3.32 4.59
CA ARG A 51 5.36 -4.52 4.60
C ARG A 51 5.22 -5.39 3.35
N ALA A 52 4.43 -4.96 2.36
CA ALA A 52 4.18 -5.76 1.17
C ALA A 52 5.46 -6.06 0.39
N VAL A 53 6.41 -5.13 0.35
CA VAL A 53 7.70 -5.29 -0.31
C VAL A 53 8.48 -6.56 0.09
N LYS A 54 8.40 -6.97 1.36
CA LYS A 54 9.06 -8.19 1.87
C LYS A 54 8.11 -9.35 2.02
N TYR A 55 6.93 -9.08 2.54
CA TYR A 55 6.04 -10.12 3.03
C TYR A 55 4.87 -10.41 2.09
N GLY A 56 4.62 -9.55 1.09
CA GLY A 56 3.42 -9.65 0.24
C GLY A 56 2.18 -9.04 0.89
N CYS A 57 1.05 -9.16 0.21
CA CYS A 57 -0.23 -8.58 0.62
C CYS A 57 -1.12 -9.60 1.33
N THR A 58 -2.31 -9.19 1.68
CA THR A 58 -3.31 -10.01 2.38
C THR A 58 -3.54 -11.37 1.72
N ARG A 59 -3.57 -11.43 0.38
CA ARG A 59 -3.73 -12.67 -0.41
C ARG A 59 -2.75 -13.78 -0.02
N ASP A 60 -1.51 -13.44 0.27
CA ASP A 60 -0.44 -14.39 0.54
C ASP A 60 -0.61 -15.09 1.89
N TYR A 61 -1.48 -14.55 2.72
CA TYR A 61 -1.72 -15.04 4.09
C TYR A 61 -3.06 -15.74 4.26
N VAL A 62 -4.00 -15.64 3.32
CA VAL A 62 -5.27 -16.35 3.39
C VAL A 62 -5.08 -17.82 3.00
N ARG A 63 -5.40 -18.73 3.91
CA ARG A 63 -5.32 -20.19 3.68
C ARG A 63 -6.68 -20.81 3.40
N ALA A 64 -7.72 -20.34 4.09
CA ALA A 64 -9.08 -20.79 3.88
C ALA A 64 -10.08 -19.73 4.33
N MET A 65 -11.29 -19.82 3.85
CA MET A 65 -12.42 -18.99 4.27
C MET A 65 -13.75 -19.73 4.21
N THR A 66 -14.70 -19.28 5.00
CA THR A 66 -16.11 -19.64 4.89
C THR A 66 -16.85 -18.47 4.24
N VAL A 67 -17.61 -18.75 3.18
CA VAL A 67 -18.34 -17.74 2.39
C VAL A 67 -19.80 -18.12 2.30
N VAL A 68 -20.68 -17.14 2.46
CA VAL A 68 -22.11 -17.26 2.12
C VAL A 68 -22.32 -16.70 0.73
N LEU A 69 -22.81 -17.54 -0.18
CA LEU A 69 -23.12 -17.15 -1.54
C LEU A 69 -24.48 -16.42 -1.64
N PRO A 70 -24.75 -15.68 -2.71
CA PRO A 70 -26.05 -15.01 -2.93
C PRO A 70 -27.25 -15.96 -2.93
N THR A 71 -27.02 -17.24 -3.23
CA THR A 71 -28.03 -18.32 -3.16
C THR A 71 -28.38 -18.73 -1.73
N GLY A 72 -27.63 -18.25 -0.72
CA GLY A 72 -27.74 -18.68 0.67
C GLY A 72 -26.90 -19.92 1.03
N GLU A 73 -26.24 -20.53 0.04
CA GLU A 73 -25.36 -21.67 0.29
C GLU A 73 -24.10 -21.24 1.04
N ILE A 74 -23.64 -22.07 1.96
CA ILE A 74 -22.40 -21.85 2.71
C ILE A 74 -21.33 -22.76 2.14
N VAL A 75 -20.23 -22.17 1.66
CA VAL A 75 -19.11 -22.88 1.09
C VAL A 75 -17.83 -22.63 1.89
N LYS A 76 -17.00 -23.67 1.99
CA LYS A 76 -15.64 -23.57 2.56
C LYS A 76 -14.63 -23.65 1.43
N LEU A 77 -13.82 -22.62 1.29
CA LEU A 77 -12.82 -22.47 0.26
C LEU A 77 -11.43 -22.58 0.88
N GLY A 78 -10.52 -23.27 0.21
CA GLY A 78 -9.16 -23.49 0.70
C GLY A 78 -9.08 -24.53 1.82
N ALA A 79 -7.92 -24.63 2.46
CA ALA A 79 -7.63 -25.55 3.56
C ALA A 79 -6.41 -25.07 4.37
N THR A 80 -6.19 -25.66 5.57
CA THR A 80 -5.03 -25.36 6.43
C THR A 80 -3.76 -26.05 5.91
N VAL A 81 -3.44 -25.84 4.63
CA VAL A 81 -2.25 -26.41 3.96
C VAL A 81 -1.45 -25.31 3.28
N SER A 82 -0.15 -25.57 3.05
CA SER A 82 0.74 -24.57 2.46
C SER A 82 0.63 -24.49 0.94
N LYS A 83 0.19 -25.56 0.29
CA LYS A 83 0.06 -25.64 -1.18
C LYS A 83 -1.06 -26.58 -1.59
N THR A 84 -1.68 -26.29 -2.73
CA THR A 84 -2.68 -27.14 -3.37
C THR A 84 -2.65 -26.96 -4.88
N SER A 85 -2.94 -28.03 -5.61
CA SER A 85 -3.17 -28.04 -7.06
C SER A 85 -4.55 -28.63 -7.40
N SER A 86 -5.48 -28.64 -6.43
CA SER A 86 -6.78 -29.30 -6.52
C SER A 86 -7.81 -28.36 -7.19
N GLY A 87 -7.69 -28.19 -8.51
CA GLY A 87 -8.63 -27.40 -9.31
C GLY A 87 -8.36 -25.90 -9.33
N TYR A 88 -9.33 -25.15 -9.85
CA TYR A 88 -9.26 -23.67 -9.86
C TYR A 88 -9.35 -23.13 -8.44
N SER A 89 -8.58 -22.08 -8.16
CA SER A 89 -8.57 -21.46 -6.84
C SER A 89 -9.76 -20.51 -6.65
N LEU A 90 -10.91 -21.04 -6.25
CA LEU A 90 -12.06 -20.23 -5.88
C LEU A 90 -11.75 -19.32 -4.67
N LEU A 91 -10.83 -19.73 -3.80
CA LEU A 91 -10.33 -18.91 -2.72
C LEU A 91 -9.77 -17.58 -3.23
N ASN A 92 -8.92 -17.64 -4.27
CA ASN A 92 -8.29 -16.45 -4.83
C ASN A 92 -9.26 -15.55 -5.61
N LEU A 93 -10.38 -16.07 -6.08
CA LEU A 93 -11.44 -15.24 -6.68
C LEU A 93 -12.18 -14.40 -5.64
N MET A 94 -12.31 -14.89 -4.41
CA MET A 94 -12.95 -14.14 -3.33
C MET A 94 -12.06 -13.02 -2.78
N ILE A 95 -10.73 -13.19 -2.83
CA ILE A 95 -9.77 -12.19 -2.34
C ILE A 95 -9.68 -11.05 -3.35
N GLY A 96 -9.98 -9.82 -2.93
CA GLY A 96 -10.04 -8.67 -3.81
C GLY A 96 -11.36 -8.57 -4.61
N SER A 97 -12.39 -9.35 -4.24
CA SER A 97 -13.69 -9.31 -4.90
C SER A 97 -14.60 -8.17 -4.42
N GLU A 98 -14.19 -7.40 -3.44
CA GLU A 98 -14.93 -6.27 -2.86
C GLU A 98 -16.37 -6.64 -2.46
N GLY A 99 -16.60 -7.89 -2.01
CA GLY A 99 -17.91 -8.39 -1.63
C GLY A 99 -18.89 -8.59 -2.79
N THR A 100 -18.43 -8.63 -4.04
CA THR A 100 -19.28 -8.84 -5.22
C THR A 100 -19.59 -10.30 -5.51
N LEU A 101 -18.81 -11.25 -4.96
CA LEU A 101 -18.93 -12.68 -5.25
C LEU A 101 -19.50 -13.49 -4.08
N GLY A 102 -19.43 -12.99 -2.85
CA GLY A 102 -19.86 -13.67 -1.65
C GLY A 102 -19.58 -12.85 -0.39
N ILE A 103 -20.18 -13.29 0.73
CA ILE A 103 -19.98 -12.68 2.04
C ILE A 103 -19.05 -13.57 2.85
N ILE A 104 -17.85 -13.06 3.14
CA ILE A 104 -16.84 -13.75 3.95
C ILE A 104 -17.25 -13.70 5.42
N THR A 105 -17.36 -14.83 6.09
CA THR A 105 -17.77 -14.93 7.50
C THR A 105 -16.66 -15.39 8.43
N GLU A 106 -15.80 -16.29 7.96
CA GLU A 106 -14.66 -16.83 8.71
C GLU A 106 -13.42 -16.89 7.85
N LEU A 107 -12.27 -16.70 8.47
CA LEU A 107 -10.97 -16.74 7.82
C LEU A 107 -10.01 -17.67 8.57
N THR A 108 -9.18 -18.38 7.83
CA THR A 108 -7.98 -19.04 8.33
C THR A 108 -6.78 -18.36 7.69
N LEU A 109 -5.99 -17.67 8.51
CA LEU A 109 -4.88 -16.83 8.07
C LEU A 109 -3.56 -17.44 8.52
N LYS A 110 -2.54 -17.36 7.65
CA LYS A 110 -1.15 -17.68 7.99
C LYS A 110 -0.60 -16.60 8.91
N VAL A 111 0.15 -17.03 9.91
CA VAL A 111 1.04 -16.19 10.72
C VAL A 111 2.45 -16.76 10.65
N ILE A 112 3.45 -15.96 10.99
CA ILE A 112 4.85 -16.36 11.01
C ILE A 112 5.46 -16.10 12.39
N PRO A 113 6.60 -16.71 12.76
CA PRO A 113 7.35 -16.28 13.92
C PRO A 113 7.69 -14.78 13.82
N ALA A 114 7.49 -14.05 14.92
CA ALA A 114 7.86 -12.64 14.94
C ALA A 114 9.39 -12.49 14.85
N PRO A 115 9.91 -11.50 14.10
CA PRO A 115 11.33 -11.17 14.12
C PRO A 115 11.73 -10.72 15.53
N LYS A 116 12.98 -10.96 15.93
CA LYS A 116 13.45 -10.63 17.27
C LYS A 116 13.87 -9.16 17.39
N SER A 117 14.33 -8.59 16.30
CA SER A 117 14.83 -7.22 16.24
C SER A 117 14.37 -6.54 14.97
N VAL A 118 14.16 -5.23 15.06
CA VAL A 118 13.73 -4.39 13.92
C VAL A 118 14.45 -3.05 14.04
N ILE A 119 15.00 -2.55 12.94
CA ILE A 119 15.67 -1.25 12.87
C ILE A 119 15.10 -0.42 11.71
N SER A 120 15.02 0.90 11.88
CA SER A 120 14.59 1.81 10.84
C SER A 120 15.66 2.84 10.52
N LEU A 121 15.78 3.18 9.24
CA LEU A 121 16.70 4.17 8.72
C LEU A 121 15.90 5.30 8.08
N ILE A 122 16.20 6.55 8.45
CA ILE A 122 15.74 7.75 7.76
C ILE A 122 16.86 8.18 6.81
N ILE A 123 16.58 8.21 5.51
CA ILE A 123 17.58 8.45 4.49
C ILE A 123 17.17 9.68 3.68
N PRO A 124 17.76 10.86 3.95
CA PRO A 124 17.47 12.10 3.25
C PRO A 124 18.20 12.19 1.91
N TYR A 125 17.51 12.77 0.93
CA TYR A 125 18.03 13.06 -0.42
C TYR A 125 17.78 14.53 -0.78
N GLU A 126 18.62 15.09 -1.63
CA GLU A 126 18.44 16.43 -2.17
C GLU A 126 17.19 16.54 -3.06
N ASN A 127 16.88 15.47 -3.78
CA ASN A 127 15.73 15.43 -4.68
C ASN A 127 15.05 14.06 -4.71
N LEU A 128 13.82 14.03 -5.25
CA LEU A 128 13.02 12.82 -5.34
C LEU A 128 13.59 11.80 -6.36
N GLU A 129 14.25 12.26 -7.43
CA GLU A 129 14.79 11.37 -8.47
C GLU A 129 15.87 10.45 -7.90
N ASP A 130 16.84 10.99 -7.18
CA ASP A 130 17.91 10.21 -6.53
C ASP A 130 17.34 9.29 -5.44
N CYS A 131 16.37 9.80 -4.67
CA CYS A 131 15.64 9.03 -3.67
C CYS A 131 15.06 7.75 -4.28
N ILE A 132 14.31 7.86 -5.35
CA ILE A 132 13.66 6.70 -5.99
C ILE A 132 14.66 5.85 -6.78
N ALA A 133 15.67 6.44 -7.43
CA ALA A 133 16.70 5.70 -8.14
C ALA A 133 17.52 4.77 -7.23
N THR A 134 17.50 5.02 -5.93
CA THR A 134 18.16 4.18 -4.92
C THR A 134 17.37 2.88 -4.63
N VAL A 135 16.07 2.86 -4.83
CA VAL A 135 15.21 1.71 -4.47
C VAL A 135 15.69 0.38 -5.07
N PRO A 136 15.95 0.26 -6.38
CA PRO A 136 16.44 -1.00 -6.95
C PRO A 136 17.79 -1.44 -6.38
N LYS A 137 18.62 -0.49 -5.90
CA LYS A 137 19.97 -0.79 -5.37
C LYS A 137 19.90 -1.58 -4.05
N PHE A 138 18.86 -1.40 -3.25
CA PHE A 138 18.63 -2.26 -2.08
C PHE A 138 18.59 -3.74 -2.50
N PHE A 139 17.74 -4.07 -3.45
CA PHE A 139 17.53 -5.46 -3.88
C PHE A 139 18.74 -6.02 -4.65
N MET A 140 19.40 -5.21 -5.47
CA MET A 140 20.60 -5.61 -6.20
C MET A 140 21.79 -5.92 -5.27
N ASN A 141 21.82 -5.30 -4.09
CA ASN A 141 22.81 -5.54 -3.05
C ASN A 141 22.33 -6.53 -1.98
N HIS A 142 21.32 -7.35 -2.29
CA HIS A 142 20.77 -8.38 -1.39
C HIS A 142 20.19 -7.86 -0.07
N LEU A 143 19.90 -6.57 0.00
CA LEU A 143 19.17 -5.97 1.11
C LEU A 143 17.67 -6.24 0.94
N ALA A 144 17.03 -6.72 1.98
CA ALA A 144 15.63 -7.09 1.98
C ALA A 144 14.85 -6.29 3.04
N PRO A 145 14.57 -5.00 2.79
CA PRO A 145 13.82 -4.18 3.73
C PRO A 145 12.41 -4.75 3.94
N GLN A 146 11.93 -4.74 5.17
CA GLN A 146 10.56 -5.10 5.49
C GLN A 146 9.58 -4.01 5.05
N ALA A 147 10.04 -2.76 5.02
CA ALA A 147 9.31 -1.62 4.48
C ALA A 147 10.30 -0.64 3.83
N LEU A 148 9.90 -0.01 2.75
CA LEU A 148 10.68 0.99 2.02
C LEU A 148 9.74 2.06 1.47
N GLU A 149 9.63 3.18 2.20
CA GLU A 149 8.66 4.23 1.99
C GLU A 149 9.34 5.50 1.47
N PHE A 150 8.80 6.09 0.40
CA PHE A 150 9.24 7.42 -0.01
C PHE A 150 8.26 8.50 0.46
N MET A 151 8.79 9.67 0.75
CA MET A 151 8.02 10.84 1.19
C MET A 151 8.65 12.11 0.64
N GLU A 152 7.85 12.99 0.04
CA GLU A 152 8.29 14.32 -0.32
C GLU A 152 8.48 15.20 0.95
N LYS A 153 9.49 16.07 0.95
CA LYS A 153 9.78 16.97 2.06
C LYS A 153 8.55 17.77 2.50
N GLU A 154 7.82 18.32 1.54
CA GLU A 154 6.65 19.14 1.83
C GLU A 154 5.61 18.38 2.67
N VAL A 155 5.28 17.17 2.25
CA VAL A 155 4.29 16.32 2.94
C VAL A 155 4.76 15.97 4.35
N VAL A 156 6.05 15.65 4.50
CA VAL A 156 6.65 15.37 5.81
C VAL A 156 6.59 16.59 6.73
N MET A 157 6.93 17.80 6.22
CA MET A 157 6.91 19.03 7.02
C MET A 157 5.50 19.42 7.46
N ASP A 158 4.50 19.26 6.60
CA ASP A 158 3.09 19.47 6.93
C ASP A 158 2.64 18.49 8.03
N THR A 159 3.06 17.24 7.93
CA THR A 159 2.72 16.22 8.91
C THR A 159 3.42 16.45 10.26
N GLU A 160 4.68 16.84 10.27
CA GLU A 160 5.38 17.21 11.50
C GLU A 160 4.71 18.38 12.22
N LYS A 161 4.28 19.40 11.46
CA LYS A 161 3.51 20.52 11.97
C LYS A 161 2.16 20.07 12.55
N PHE A 162 1.45 19.18 11.85
CA PHE A 162 0.18 18.60 12.30
C PHE A 162 0.33 17.82 13.62
N LEU A 163 1.38 17.00 13.73
CA LEU A 163 1.65 16.21 14.94
C LEU A 163 2.37 16.97 16.05
N GLY A 164 2.88 18.19 15.79
CA GLY A 164 3.72 18.94 16.72
C GLY A 164 5.06 18.24 17.01
N LYS A 165 5.65 17.58 16.01
CA LYS A 165 6.91 16.83 16.11
C LYS A 165 7.96 17.37 15.15
N GLN A 166 9.22 17.05 15.41
CA GLN A 166 10.35 17.28 14.51
C GLN A 166 11.25 16.04 14.53
N VAL A 167 11.27 15.27 13.48
CA VAL A 167 11.93 13.98 13.35
C VAL A 167 12.85 13.95 12.14
N TYR A 168 12.39 14.50 11.03
CA TYR A 168 13.08 14.46 9.74
C TYR A 168 13.90 15.74 9.53
N PRO A 169 15.20 15.63 9.16
CA PRO A 169 16.04 16.78 8.94
C PRO A 169 15.60 17.57 7.72
N LYS A 170 15.53 18.90 7.82
CA LYS A 170 15.21 19.81 6.68
C LYS A 170 16.44 20.14 5.85
N GLU A 171 17.60 20.07 6.48
CA GLU A 171 18.93 20.34 5.94
C GLU A 171 19.91 19.38 6.62
N MET A 172 20.88 18.87 5.90
CA MET A 172 21.92 18.02 6.41
C MET A 172 23.22 18.25 5.64
N GLU A 173 24.34 18.37 6.34
CA GLU A 173 25.67 18.69 5.77
C GLU A 173 25.71 19.93 4.86
N GLY A 174 24.83 20.92 5.13
CA GLY A 174 24.72 22.14 4.32
C GLY A 174 23.90 21.97 3.02
N THR A 175 23.30 20.81 2.84
CA THR A 175 22.44 20.49 1.67
C THR A 175 20.97 20.48 2.13
N GLU A 176 20.10 21.14 1.38
CA GLU A 176 18.67 21.12 1.62
C GLU A 176 18.09 19.74 1.22
N VAL A 177 17.27 19.16 2.10
CA VAL A 177 16.61 17.89 1.80
C VAL A 177 15.35 18.13 0.97
N GLY A 178 15.14 17.36 -0.08
CA GLY A 178 13.94 17.40 -0.94
C GLY A 178 13.03 16.18 -0.79
N ALA A 179 13.58 15.03 -0.42
CA ALA A 179 12.83 13.78 -0.24
C ALA A 179 13.49 12.85 0.78
N TYR A 180 12.73 11.88 1.26
CA TYR A 180 13.20 10.86 2.22
C TYR A 180 12.81 9.46 1.76
N LEU A 181 13.71 8.48 2.04
CA LEU A 181 13.33 7.08 2.20
C LEU A 181 13.29 6.74 3.70
N LEU A 182 12.24 6.07 4.13
CA LEU A 182 12.16 5.39 5.41
C LEU A 182 12.28 3.90 5.14
N ALA A 183 13.45 3.33 5.44
CA ALA A 183 13.70 1.89 5.27
C ALA A 183 13.64 1.19 6.63
N THR A 184 13.01 0.04 6.70
CA THR A 184 12.98 -0.78 7.92
C THR A 184 13.46 -2.19 7.60
N PHE A 185 14.34 -2.70 8.45
CA PHE A 185 14.84 -4.07 8.39
C PHE A 185 14.48 -4.83 9.64
N ASP A 186 14.26 -6.11 9.50
CA ASP A 186 14.00 -7.03 10.58
C ASP A 186 14.94 -8.23 10.53
N GLY A 187 15.28 -8.76 11.71
CA GLY A 187 16.26 -9.81 11.85
C GLY A 187 16.09 -10.64 13.12
N ASN A 188 16.95 -11.63 13.27
CA ASN A 188 16.93 -12.54 14.41
C ASN A 188 17.93 -12.15 15.54
N SER A 189 18.79 -11.17 15.30
CA SER A 189 19.72 -10.61 16.29
C SER A 189 20.04 -9.14 15.96
N GLU A 190 20.52 -8.39 16.95
CA GLU A 190 20.99 -7.03 16.77
C GLU A 190 22.25 -6.98 15.89
N GLU A 191 23.20 -7.90 16.09
CA GLU A 191 24.42 -8.01 15.28
C GLU A 191 24.11 -8.17 13.78
N GLN A 192 23.11 -8.99 13.43
CA GLN A 192 22.65 -9.12 12.04
C GLN A 192 22.13 -7.81 11.47
N LEU A 193 21.46 -7.01 12.30
CA LEU A 193 20.92 -5.72 11.86
C LEU A 193 22.01 -4.65 11.76
N GLU A 194 23.05 -4.68 12.60
CA GLU A 194 24.22 -3.80 12.49
C GLU A 194 24.92 -4.00 11.12
N ASP A 195 25.20 -5.25 10.75
CA ASP A 195 25.77 -5.56 9.42
C ASP A 195 24.89 -5.05 8.26
N ILE A 196 23.57 -5.21 8.38
CA ILE A 196 22.61 -4.74 7.37
C ILE A 196 22.62 -3.20 7.30
N VAL A 197 22.69 -2.52 8.43
CA VAL A 197 22.73 -1.04 8.49
C VAL A 197 23.99 -0.51 7.83
N GLU A 198 25.17 -1.08 8.13
CA GLU A 198 26.44 -0.69 7.50
C GLU A 198 26.37 -0.86 5.99
N GLN A 199 25.94 -2.03 5.50
CA GLN A 199 25.81 -2.29 4.09
C GLN A 199 24.77 -1.36 3.42
N ALA A 200 23.63 -1.11 4.08
CA ALA A 200 22.59 -0.22 3.56
C ALA A 200 23.12 1.22 3.46
N ALA A 201 23.84 1.70 4.47
CA ALA A 201 24.44 3.03 4.48
C ALA A 201 25.43 3.22 3.33
N GLU A 202 26.34 2.27 3.10
CA GLU A 202 27.25 2.31 1.95
C GLU A 202 26.49 2.41 0.61
N VAL A 203 25.48 1.53 0.42
CA VAL A 203 24.71 1.47 -0.83
C VAL A 203 23.96 2.77 -1.11
N VAL A 204 23.32 3.36 -0.08
CA VAL A 204 22.48 4.54 -0.31
C VAL A 204 23.31 5.82 -0.46
N VAL A 205 24.42 5.95 0.27
CA VAL A 205 25.35 7.09 0.12
C VAL A 205 26.03 7.07 -1.25
N GLU A 206 26.48 5.89 -1.73
CA GLU A 206 26.98 5.74 -3.12
C GLU A 206 25.89 6.07 -4.15
N ALA A 207 24.63 5.92 -3.77
CA ALA A 207 23.47 6.19 -4.62
C ALA A 207 23.00 7.65 -4.60
N GLY A 208 23.59 8.52 -3.78
CA GLY A 208 23.26 9.93 -3.73
C GLY A 208 22.47 10.37 -2.48
N ALA A 209 22.31 9.50 -1.48
CA ALA A 209 21.81 9.93 -0.19
C ALA A 209 22.75 10.94 0.47
N ILE A 210 22.20 11.95 1.13
CA ILE A 210 23.02 12.95 1.85
C ILE A 210 23.71 12.28 3.05
N ASP A 211 22.96 11.47 3.81
CA ASP A 211 23.44 10.70 4.95
C ASP A 211 22.39 9.64 5.34
N VAL A 212 22.66 8.90 6.42
CA VAL A 212 21.75 7.90 7.01
C VAL A 212 21.58 8.12 8.50
N LEU A 213 20.35 8.34 8.93
CA LEU A 213 19.99 8.46 10.34
C LEU A 213 19.39 7.13 10.82
N VAL A 214 20.09 6.50 11.75
CA VAL A 214 19.61 5.27 12.37
C VAL A 214 18.61 5.61 13.48
N ALA A 215 17.39 5.12 13.38
CA ALA A 215 16.40 5.23 14.44
C ALA A 215 16.69 4.14 15.51
N ASP A 216 17.72 4.35 16.30
CA ASP A 216 18.27 3.43 17.29
C ASP A 216 17.48 3.36 18.59
N THR A 217 16.70 4.40 18.90
CA THR A 217 15.85 4.42 20.09
C THR A 217 14.39 4.05 19.76
N PRO A 218 13.68 3.37 20.69
CA PRO A 218 12.26 3.10 20.52
C PRO A 218 11.41 4.36 20.30
N ALA A 219 11.81 5.49 20.90
CA ALA A 219 11.11 6.76 20.74
C ALA A 219 11.26 7.33 19.32
N LEU A 220 12.50 7.41 18.81
CA LEU A 220 12.76 7.93 17.47
C LEU A 220 12.11 7.06 16.40
N LYS A 221 12.22 5.73 16.53
CA LYS A 221 11.54 4.78 15.64
C LYS A 221 10.04 4.99 15.63
N LYS A 222 9.42 5.07 16.83
CA LYS A 222 7.98 5.33 16.96
C LYS A 222 7.58 6.66 16.31
N ASP A 223 8.37 7.71 16.50
CA ASP A 223 8.08 9.03 15.99
C ASP A 223 8.26 9.11 14.47
N ALA A 224 9.29 8.47 13.89
CA ALA A 224 9.47 8.37 12.45
C ALA A 224 8.28 7.69 11.77
N TRP A 225 7.84 6.57 12.32
CA TRP A 225 6.67 5.85 11.80
C TRP A 225 5.35 6.57 12.09
N ALA A 226 5.24 7.34 13.17
CA ALA A 226 4.07 8.17 13.43
C ALA A 226 3.91 9.27 12.38
N VAL A 227 5.01 9.90 11.95
CA VAL A 227 4.99 10.86 10.84
C VAL A 227 4.55 10.18 9.55
N ARG A 228 5.18 9.03 9.17
CA ARG A 228 4.79 8.29 7.95
C ARG A 228 3.32 7.86 7.98
N GLY A 229 2.84 7.41 9.13
CA GLY A 229 1.45 6.94 9.29
C GLY A 229 0.40 8.03 9.23
N ALA A 230 0.76 9.29 9.51
CA ALA A 230 -0.16 10.42 9.58
C ALA A 230 -0.11 11.34 8.34
N LEU A 231 0.56 10.92 7.25
CA LEU A 231 0.71 11.76 6.06
C LEU A 231 -0.65 12.11 5.44
N LEU A 232 -1.55 11.13 5.31
CA LEU A 232 -2.88 11.37 4.77
C LEU A 232 -3.72 12.29 5.68
N GLU A 233 -3.77 12.01 6.98
CA GLU A 233 -4.52 12.82 7.93
C GLU A 233 -4.02 14.29 7.96
N ALA A 234 -2.72 14.50 7.77
CA ALA A 234 -2.16 15.83 7.69
C ALA A 234 -2.55 16.55 6.39
N ILE A 235 -2.56 15.84 5.26
CA ILE A 235 -3.04 16.38 3.98
C ILE A 235 -4.53 16.75 4.10
N GLU A 236 -5.36 15.86 4.64
CA GLU A 236 -6.79 16.10 4.85
C GLU A 236 -7.06 17.29 5.78
N ALA A 237 -6.27 17.43 6.84
CA ALA A 237 -6.43 18.53 7.81
C ALA A 237 -6.08 19.90 7.22
N ASP A 238 -5.21 19.97 6.22
CA ASP A 238 -4.74 21.23 5.57
C ASP A 238 -5.40 21.47 4.22
N THR A 239 -6.35 20.64 3.80
CA THR A 239 -6.93 20.67 2.44
C THR A 239 -8.46 20.70 2.50
N VAL A 240 -9.09 21.66 1.79
CA VAL A 240 -10.55 21.78 1.71
C VAL A 240 -11.14 20.87 0.63
N LEU A 241 -10.49 20.80 -0.53
CA LEU A 241 -10.88 19.94 -1.65
C LEU A 241 -9.75 18.97 -1.94
N LEU A 242 -10.04 17.69 -1.83
CA LEU A 242 -9.09 16.61 -1.95
C LEU A 242 -9.64 15.51 -2.86
N ASP A 243 -8.80 14.98 -3.74
CA ASP A 243 -9.05 13.72 -4.46
C ASP A 243 -7.78 12.89 -4.53
N GLU A 244 -7.93 11.57 -4.65
CA GLU A 244 -6.84 10.61 -4.48
C GLU A 244 -6.73 9.64 -5.64
N CYS A 245 -5.50 9.39 -6.06
CA CYS A 245 -5.12 8.35 -6.99
C CYS A 245 -4.19 7.34 -6.30
N ASP A 246 -4.65 6.09 -6.20
CA ASP A 246 -3.86 4.94 -5.75
C ASP A 246 -3.49 4.10 -6.97
N VAL A 247 -2.24 4.17 -7.41
CA VAL A 247 -1.73 3.44 -8.57
C VAL A 247 -0.53 2.59 -8.19
N VAL A 248 -0.26 1.57 -8.99
CA VAL A 248 0.99 0.83 -8.90
C VAL A 248 1.69 0.82 -10.26
N VAL A 249 2.98 1.15 -10.28
CA VAL A 249 3.81 1.13 -11.47
C VAL A 249 5.05 0.24 -11.24
N PRO A 250 5.67 -0.30 -12.30
CA PRO A 250 6.96 -0.99 -12.16
C PRO A 250 7.96 -0.11 -11.42
N THR A 251 8.72 -0.68 -10.48
CA THR A 251 9.61 0.08 -9.59
C THR A 251 10.64 0.95 -10.34
N ASN A 252 11.11 0.49 -11.50
CA ASN A 252 11.99 1.27 -12.37
C ASN A 252 11.30 2.44 -13.10
N LYS A 253 9.99 2.59 -12.94
CA LYS A 253 9.18 3.67 -13.55
C LYS A 253 8.67 4.70 -12.53
N ILE A 254 8.91 4.49 -11.25
CA ILE A 254 8.39 5.35 -10.19
C ILE A 254 8.87 6.80 -10.38
N ALA A 255 10.18 7.04 -10.55
CA ALA A 255 10.73 8.39 -10.70
C ALA A 255 10.14 9.12 -11.91
N GLU A 256 10.13 8.47 -13.07
CA GLU A 256 9.55 9.03 -14.31
C GLU A 256 8.05 9.32 -14.15
N PHE A 257 7.33 8.44 -13.45
CA PHE A 257 5.89 8.59 -13.20
C PHE A 257 5.60 9.75 -12.25
N LEU A 258 6.32 9.87 -11.13
CA LEU A 258 6.15 10.96 -10.17
C LEU A 258 6.53 12.32 -10.78
N THR A 259 7.63 12.38 -11.56
CA THR A 259 7.99 13.58 -12.32
C THR A 259 6.89 13.99 -13.30
N TYR A 260 6.31 13.01 -14.01
CA TYR A 260 5.19 13.27 -14.91
C TYR A 260 3.96 13.80 -14.15
N THR A 261 3.54 13.14 -13.07
CA THR A 261 2.36 13.58 -12.30
C THR A 261 2.55 14.97 -11.70
N LYS A 262 3.75 15.26 -11.19
CA LYS A 262 4.08 16.60 -10.66
C LYS A 262 4.09 17.66 -11.76
N SER A 263 4.50 17.32 -12.98
CA SER A 263 4.45 18.27 -14.11
C SER A 263 3.03 18.70 -14.50
N LEU A 264 2.03 17.87 -14.24
CA LEU A 264 0.63 18.19 -14.50
C LEU A 264 0.09 19.30 -13.58
N GLU A 265 0.74 19.57 -12.45
CA GLU A 265 0.43 20.72 -11.58
C GLU A 265 0.48 22.07 -12.33
N ALA A 266 1.37 22.18 -13.33
CA ALA A 266 1.48 23.37 -14.16
C ALA A 266 0.25 23.62 -15.09
N GLU A 267 -0.56 22.61 -15.29
CA GLU A 267 -1.78 22.64 -16.12
C GLU A 267 -3.07 22.75 -15.29
N ALA A 268 -2.96 22.84 -13.97
CA ALA A 268 -4.07 22.81 -13.03
C ALA A 268 -3.97 23.96 -12.01
N ASP A 269 -5.11 24.30 -11.40
CA ASP A 269 -5.20 25.29 -10.33
C ASP A 269 -5.16 24.67 -8.92
N PHE A 270 -4.69 23.42 -8.83
CA PHE A 270 -4.51 22.67 -7.58
C PHE A 270 -3.08 22.16 -7.44
N ARG A 271 -2.70 21.77 -6.24
CA ARG A 271 -1.39 21.21 -5.93
C ARG A 271 -1.41 19.70 -5.99
N VAL A 272 -0.29 19.10 -6.37
CA VAL A 272 -0.09 17.65 -6.38
C VAL A 272 0.90 17.28 -5.27
N LYS A 273 0.46 16.45 -4.32
CA LYS A 273 1.30 15.86 -3.25
C LYS A 273 1.38 14.37 -3.45
N SER A 274 2.54 13.77 -3.12
CA SER A 274 2.70 12.33 -3.22
C SER A 274 3.57 11.72 -2.11
N PHE A 275 3.26 10.48 -1.80
CA PHE A 275 4.07 9.57 -0.99
C PHE A 275 3.70 8.13 -1.37
N GLY A 276 4.43 7.13 -0.86
CA GLY A 276 4.03 5.76 -1.16
C GLY A 276 5.07 4.71 -0.83
N HIS A 277 4.74 3.49 -1.22
CA HIS A 277 5.52 2.29 -1.00
C HIS A 277 6.56 2.14 -2.13
N ALA A 278 7.72 2.75 -1.96
CA ALA A 278 8.76 2.75 -3.00
C ALA A 278 9.23 1.33 -3.35
N GLY A 279 9.19 0.42 -2.37
CA GLY A 279 9.67 -0.95 -2.53
C GLY A 279 8.85 -1.82 -3.49
N ASP A 280 7.57 -1.54 -3.67
CA ASP A 280 6.65 -2.31 -4.53
C ASP A 280 5.96 -1.50 -5.63
N GLY A 281 6.19 -0.18 -5.65
CA GLY A 281 5.70 0.69 -6.72
C GLY A 281 4.29 1.22 -6.50
N ASN A 282 3.69 1.03 -5.34
CA ASN A 282 2.39 1.58 -5.01
C ASN A 282 2.52 3.05 -4.55
N LEU A 283 1.82 3.93 -5.25
CA LEU A 283 1.94 5.38 -5.14
C LEU A 283 0.59 6.01 -4.80
N HIS A 284 0.59 6.87 -3.79
CA HIS A 284 -0.55 7.68 -3.40
C HIS A 284 -0.31 9.11 -3.89
N ILE A 285 -1.19 9.60 -4.75
CA ILE A 285 -1.08 10.92 -5.40
C ILE A 285 -2.36 11.68 -5.11
N TYR A 286 -2.20 12.87 -4.55
CA TYR A 286 -3.29 13.72 -4.08
C TYR A 286 -3.36 14.99 -4.87
N ALA A 287 -4.56 15.31 -5.40
CA ALA A 287 -4.92 16.63 -5.90
C ALA A 287 -5.50 17.45 -4.74
N CYS A 288 -4.91 18.59 -4.41
CA CYS A 288 -5.20 19.37 -3.20
C CYS A 288 -5.50 20.83 -3.55
N SER A 289 -6.64 21.39 -3.12
CA SER A 289 -6.95 22.81 -3.26
C SER A 289 -7.69 23.36 -2.04
N ASN A 290 -7.37 24.63 -1.70
CA ASN A 290 -8.04 25.38 -0.65
C ASN A 290 -8.89 26.54 -1.20
N ASP A 291 -8.67 26.94 -2.44
CA ASP A 291 -9.17 28.19 -2.99
C ASP A 291 -10.10 28.01 -4.21
N MET A 292 -10.22 26.78 -4.75
CA MET A 292 -11.05 26.51 -5.92
C MET A 292 -12.52 26.34 -5.55
N GLU A 293 -13.39 26.62 -6.52
CA GLU A 293 -14.80 26.19 -6.47
C GLU A 293 -14.89 24.67 -6.71
N GLU A 294 -15.72 23.97 -5.96
CA GLU A 294 -15.82 22.50 -5.97
C GLU A 294 -16.12 21.93 -7.38
N ALA A 295 -16.99 22.59 -8.15
CA ALA A 295 -17.34 22.14 -9.50
C ALA A 295 -16.16 22.24 -10.48
N GLU A 296 -15.35 23.30 -10.38
CA GLU A 296 -14.17 23.48 -11.22
C GLU A 296 -13.05 22.52 -10.78
N PHE A 297 -12.86 22.31 -9.47
CA PHE A 297 -11.93 21.32 -8.94
C PHE A 297 -12.25 19.92 -9.49
N LYS A 298 -13.49 19.44 -9.35
CA LYS A 298 -13.90 18.13 -9.87
C LYS A 298 -13.65 17.96 -11.37
N LYS A 299 -13.88 19.01 -12.15
CA LYS A 299 -13.64 18.99 -13.60
C LYS A 299 -12.15 18.89 -13.94
N GLN A 300 -11.29 19.67 -13.27
CA GLN A 300 -9.85 19.61 -13.50
C GLN A 300 -9.24 18.31 -12.99
N VAL A 301 -9.69 17.81 -11.83
CA VAL A 301 -9.27 16.53 -11.27
C VAL A 301 -9.63 15.38 -12.19
N ALA A 302 -10.81 15.35 -12.80
CA ALA A 302 -11.16 14.32 -13.77
C ALA A 302 -10.15 14.24 -14.93
N VAL A 303 -9.78 15.39 -15.50
CA VAL A 303 -8.75 15.47 -16.57
C VAL A 303 -7.37 15.01 -16.07
N PHE A 304 -7.01 15.37 -14.84
CA PHE A 304 -5.78 14.92 -14.21
C PHE A 304 -5.76 13.41 -14.01
N MET A 305 -6.82 12.84 -13.44
CA MET A 305 -6.94 11.38 -13.21
C MET A 305 -6.89 10.59 -14.52
N ASP A 306 -7.55 11.07 -15.59
CA ASP A 306 -7.47 10.47 -16.94
C ASP A 306 -5.99 10.34 -17.39
N LYS A 307 -5.21 11.42 -17.25
CA LYS A 307 -3.80 11.44 -17.63
C LYS A 307 -2.94 10.53 -16.75
N VAL A 308 -3.17 10.53 -15.45
CA VAL A 308 -2.41 9.74 -14.46
C VAL A 308 -2.65 8.25 -14.67
N TYR A 309 -3.91 7.81 -14.80
CA TYR A 309 -4.25 6.41 -15.03
C TYR A 309 -3.80 5.91 -16.41
N ALA A 310 -3.94 6.74 -17.45
CA ALA A 310 -3.42 6.42 -18.77
C ALA A 310 -1.89 6.23 -18.75
N LYS A 311 -1.16 7.09 -18.03
CA LYS A 311 0.30 6.99 -17.89
C LYS A 311 0.73 5.76 -17.09
N ALA A 312 0.01 5.42 -16.03
CA ALA A 312 0.25 4.19 -15.28
C ALA A 312 0.09 2.95 -16.17
N THR A 313 -0.98 2.90 -16.96
CA THR A 313 -1.23 1.82 -17.93
C THR A 313 -0.14 1.77 -19.02
N GLU A 314 0.28 2.91 -19.57
CA GLU A 314 1.39 3.01 -20.55
C GLU A 314 2.68 2.39 -20.00
N PHE A 315 2.95 2.59 -18.71
CA PHE A 315 4.15 2.03 -18.05
C PHE A 315 4.01 0.55 -17.68
N GLY A 316 2.87 -0.07 -17.96
CA GLY A 316 2.58 -1.46 -17.59
C GLY A 316 2.17 -1.63 -16.12
N GLY A 317 1.74 -0.54 -15.49
CA GLY A 317 1.19 -0.51 -14.15
C GLY A 317 -0.30 -0.86 -14.09
N MET A 318 -0.89 -0.66 -12.90
CA MET A 318 -2.32 -0.90 -12.63
C MET A 318 -2.94 0.32 -11.96
N ILE A 319 -4.24 0.48 -12.15
CA ILE A 319 -5.02 1.65 -11.69
C ILE A 319 -5.42 1.61 -10.21
N SER A 320 -5.11 0.56 -9.50
CA SER A 320 -5.21 0.46 -8.05
C SER A 320 -4.14 -0.48 -7.52
N GLY A 321 -3.35 -0.02 -6.54
CA GLY A 321 -2.38 -0.81 -5.81
C GLY A 321 -3.03 -1.59 -4.67
N GLU A 322 -3.83 -0.91 -3.84
CA GLU A 322 -4.40 -1.51 -2.64
C GLU A 322 -5.82 -1.06 -2.28
N HIS A 323 -6.29 0.11 -2.75
CA HIS A 323 -7.60 0.65 -2.36
C HIS A 323 -8.78 -0.04 -3.05
N GLY A 324 -8.54 -0.76 -4.14
CA GLY A 324 -9.57 -1.40 -4.94
C GLY A 324 -10.20 -0.46 -5.99
N ILE A 325 -11.15 -1.00 -6.73
CA ILE A 325 -11.83 -0.32 -7.84
C ILE A 325 -13.12 0.35 -7.38
N GLY A 326 -13.88 -0.35 -6.57
CA GLY A 326 -15.16 0.12 -6.09
C GLY A 326 -16.10 0.52 -7.22
N HIS A 327 -16.72 1.68 -7.05
CA HIS A 327 -17.61 2.31 -8.02
C HIS A 327 -16.90 3.39 -8.85
N GLY A 328 -15.93 4.09 -8.25
CA GLY A 328 -15.29 5.27 -8.84
C GLY A 328 -14.27 4.98 -9.93
N LYS A 329 -13.64 3.80 -9.93
CA LYS A 329 -12.54 3.48 -10.85
C LYS A 329 -12.94 2.49 -11.96
N MET A 330 -14.23 2.18 -12.13
CA MET A 330 -14.69 1.16 -13.10
C MET A 330 -14.36 1.51 -14.55
N ASP A 331 -14.48 2.77 -14.94
CA ASP A 331 -14.19 3.22 -16.30
C ASP A 331 -12.69 3.13 -16.58
N TYR A 332 -11.85 3.54 -15.66
CA TYR A 332 -10.40 3.39 -15.74
C TYR A 332 -9.96 1.93 -15.81
N LEU A 333 -10.63 1.04 -15.05
CA LEU A 333 -10.37 -0.40 -15.13
C LEU A 333 -10.70 -0.94 -16.51
N ALA A 334 -11.85 -0.55 -17.07
CA ALA A 334 -12.29 -1.00 -18.39
C ALA A 334 -11.35 -0.52 -19.51
N GLU A 335 -10.85 0.71 -19.42
CA GLU A 335 -9.86 1.26 -20.35
C GLU A 335 -8.51 0.54 -20.26
N SER A 336 -8.03 0.29 -19.03
CA SER A 336 -6.75 -0.37 -18.78
C SER A 336 -6.74 -1.84 -19.21
N LEU A 337 -7.79 -2.60 -18.90
CA LEU A 337 -7.83 -4.05 -19.14
C LEU A 337 -8.40 -4.43 -20.50
N GLY A 338 -9.27 -3.58 -21.06
CA GLY A 338 -9.93 -3.81 -22.32
C GLY A 338 -11.09 -4.84 -22.26
N PRO A 339 -11.84 -4.97 -23.37
CA PRO A 339 -13.17 -5.61 -23.36
C PRO A 339 -13.14 -7.12 -23.09
N VAL A 340 -12.03 -7.81 -23.37
CA VAL A 340 -11.95 -9.26 -23.17
C VAL A 340 -11.85 -9.61 -21.69
N GLN A 341 -10.98 -8.93 -20.94
CA GLN A 341 -10.83 -9.18 -19.52
C GLN A 341 -12.09 -8.74 -18.75
N MET A 342 -12.68 -7.59 -19.11
CA MET A 342 -13.93 -7.11 -18.51
C MET A 342 -15.03 -8.15 -18.66
N ARG A 343 -15.26 -8.67 -19.88
CA ARG A 343 -16.26 -9.72 -20.12
C ARG A 343 -16.01 -11.01 -19.30
N ILE A 344 -14.75 -11.39 -19.08
CA ILE A 344 -14.43 -12.56 -18.25
C ILE A 344 -14.79 -12.30 -16.78
N MET A 345 -14.49 -11.11 -16.25
CA MET A 345 -14.86 -10.74 -14.88
C MET A 345 -16.37 -10.66 -14.70
N GLU A 346 -17.11 -10.09 -15.67
CA GLU A 346 -18.56 -10.09 -15.69
C GLU A 346 -19.13 -11.51 -15.66
N GLY A 347 -18.59 -12.42 -16.48
CA GLY A 347 -18.97 -13.83 -16.47
C GLY A 347 -18.70 -14.53 -15.13
N VAL A 348 -17.60 -14.20 -14.46
CA VAL A 348 -17.33 -14.68 -13.08
C VAL A 348 -18.39 -14.16 -12.12
N LYS A 349 -18.72 -12.87 -12.17
CA LYS A 349 -19.78 -12.26 -11.35
C LYS A 349 -21.13 -12.95 -11.59
N GLU A 350 -21.52 -13.19 -12.84
CA GLU A 350 -22.77 -13.87 -13.20
C GLU A 350 -22.87 -15.30 -12.67
N VAL A 351 -21.75 -16.04 -12.66
CA VAL A 351 -21.71 -17.41 -12.10
C VAL A 351 -21.92 -17.41 -10.59
N PHE A 352 -21.33 -16.47 -9.87
CA PHE A 352 -21.44 -16.40 -8.41
C PHE A 352 -22.74 -15.73 -7.97
N ASP A 353 -23.15 -14.67 -8.63
CA ASP A 353 -24.30 -13.83 -8.28
C ASP A 353 -25.22 -13.57 -9.49
N PRO A 354 -25.97 -14.58 -9.95
CA PRO A 354 -26.81 -14.47 -11.12
C PRO A 354 -27.96 -13.44 -10.98
N ASN A 355 -28.29 -13.06 -9.75
CA ASN A 355 -29.33 -12.06 -9.48
C ASN A 355 -28.77 -10.66 -9.23
N MET A 356 -27.42 -10.48 -9.31
CA MET A 356 -26.73 -9.20 -9.16
C MET A 356 -27.08 -8.45 -7.86
N ILE A 357 -27.23 -9.17 -6.73
CA ILE A 357 -27.65 -8.61 -5.46
C ILE A 357 -26.50 -8.17 -4.56
N LEU A 358 -25.27 -8.70 -4.79
CA LEU A 358 -24.10 -8.36 -3.99
C LEU A 358 -23.32 -7.19 -4.59
N ASN A 359 -23.24 -6.09 -3.87
CA ASN A 359 -22.49 -4.90 -4.24
C ASN A 359 -22.67 -4.52 -5.73
N PRO A 360 -23.91 -4.30 -6.19
CA PRO A 360 -24.15 -3.97 -7.58
C PRO A 360 -23.48 -2.65 -7.98
N GLY A 361 -23.01 -2.53 -9.20
CA GLY A 361 -22.30 -1.35 -9.70
C GLY A 361 -20.87 -1.22 -9.22
N LYS A 362 -20.20 -2.32 -8.87
CA LYS A 362 -18.81 -2.33 -8.44
C LYS A 362 -17.93 -3.21 -9.32
N ILE A 363 -16.66 -2.85 -9.45
CA ILE A 363 -15.58 -3.52 -10.20
C ILE A 363 -15.88 -3.57 -11.70
N CYS A 364 -16.67 -4.52 -12.18
CA CYS A 364 -16.87 -4.81 -13.60
C CYS A 364 -18.33 -4.70 -14.05
N TYR A 365 -19.26 -4.44 -13.17
CA TYR A 365 -20.68 -4.46 -13.47
C TYR A 365 -21.32 -3.07 -13.33
N LYS A 366 -21.77 -2.50 -14.45
CA LYS A 366 -22.60 -1.28 -14.49
C LYS A 366 -24.06 -1.67 -14.37
N LEU A 367 -24.81 -0.97 -13.52
CA LEU A 367 -26.27 -1.11 -13.38
C LEU A 367 -26.97 -0.60 -14.63
#